data_86384147d82d4e6d2d8ff6793394421b
#
_entry.id   86384147d82d4e6d2d8ff6793394421b
#
_cell.length_a   1.000
_cell.length_b   1.000
_cell.length_c   1.000
_cell.angle_alpha   90.00
_cell.angle_beta   90.00
_cell.angle_gamma   90.00
#
_symmetry.space_group_name_H-M   'P 1'
#
loop_
_entity.id
_entity.type
_entity.pdbx_description
1 polymer ?
#
loop_
_entity_poly.entity_id
_entity_poly.type
_entity_poly.pdbx_seq_one_letter_code
_entity_poly.pdbx_strand_id
1 'polypeptide(L)'
;MLAEDGAKALVMKAYTVFHASQIDGMAPMPTRECDITCADAVERIFFGLQGTGLKVNFGQDFQPTYYPRTDEVRIPPASEFSSLEDFHATLLHEAAGHATGHPKRLARLHMDARFGSPEYAREELRAELVSSMMQGVIGLPPAPTMIAQHAAYLASWLQALKHDKTEIFRAAADDQKICDYVSKLAVEAQLFRDREEASDPVPEMVVMARAIHHPTP
;
A
#
# COMPACT_ATOMS: atom_id res chain seq x y z
N MET A 1 -6.65 1.61 -32.64
CA MET A 1 -7.11 0.54 -33.55
C MET A 1 -8.16 -0.25 -32.81
N LEU A 2 -9.29 -0.50 -33.41
CA LEU A 2 -10.29 -1.44 -32.89
C LEU A 2 -9.94 -2.82 -33.45
N ALA A 3 -10.06 -3.86 -32.63
CA ALA A 3 -10.03 -5.23 -33.12
C ALA A 3 -11.26 -5.47 -34.01
N GLU A 4 -11.19 -6.42 -34.94
CA GLU A 4 -12.27 -6.69 -35.91
C GLU A 4 -13.63 -7.04 -35.27
N ASP A 5 -13.62 -7.43 -33.99
CA ASP A 5 -14.81 -7.74 -33.16
C ASP A 5 -15.30 -6.55 -32.32
N GLY A 6 -14.76 -5.35 -32.50
CA GLY A 6 -15.13 -4.16 -31.72
C GLY A 6 -14.50 -4.09 -30.30
N ALA A 7 -13.69 -5.07 -29.91
CA ALA A 7 -12.97 -5.04 -28.65
C ALA A 7 -11.85 -3.98 -28.67
N LYS A 8 -11.66 -3.28 -27.56
CA LYS A 8 -10.53 -2.34 -27.41
C LYS A 8 -9.23 -3.15 -27.34
N ALA A 9 -8.40 -3.03 -28.39
CA ALA A 9 -7.07 -3.62 -28.35
C ALA A 9 -6.18 -2.84 -27.37
N LEU A 10 -5.53 -3.58 -26.48
CA LEU A 10 -4.50 -3.01 -25.62
C LEU A 10 -3.26 -2.73 -26.47
N VAL A 11 -2.92 -1.46 -26.66
CA VAL A 11 -1.72 -1.06 -27.40
C VAL A 11 -0.63 -0.68 -26.39
N MET A 12 0.42 -1.48 -26.36
CA MET A 12 1.61 -1.20 -25.56
C MET A 12 2.55 -0.29 -26.33
N LYS A 13 2.97 0.83 -25.71
CA LYS A 13 3.98 1.74 -26.27
C LYS A 13 5.19 1.74 -25.34
N ALA A 14 6.37 1.59 -25.91
CA ALA A 14 7.63 1.72 -25.19
C ALA A 14 8.22 3.13 -25.43
N TYR A 15 8.70 3.75 -24.36
CA TYR A 15 9.39 5.02 -24.42
C TYR A 15 10.74 4.89 -23.71
N THR A 16 11.78 5.53 -24.26
CA THR A 16 13.04 5.69 -23.54
C THR A 16 12.89 6.87 -22.60
N VAL A 17 13.14 6.65 -21.32
CA VAL A 17 13.10 7.68 -20.29
C VAL A 17 14.49 7.86 -19.69
N PHE A 18 14.80 9.09 -19.25
CA PHE A 18 16.08 9.44 -18.66
C PHE A 18 15.83 10.02 -17.25
N HIS A 19 16.69 9.68 -16.32
CA HIS A 19 16.73 10.38 -15.05
C HIS A 19 17.24 11.81 -15.24
N ALA A 20 16.74 12.77 -14.47
CA ALA A 20 17.12 14.18 -14.61
C ALA A 20 18.64 14.43 -14.57
N SER A 21 19.38 13.63 -13.76
CA SER A 21 20.85 13.69 -13.68
C SER A 21 21.58 13.27 -14.97
N GLN A 22 20.89 12.66 -15.93
CA GLN A 22 21.45 12.22 -17.22
C GLN A 22 21.23 13.26 -18.33
N ILE A 23 20.64 14.42 -17.99
CA ILE A 23 20.31 15.47 -18.95
C ILE A 23 21.12 16.73 -18.62
N ASP A 24 22.08 17.06 -19.45
CA ASP A 24 22.89 18.26 -19.27
C ASP A 24 22.05 19.54 -19.43
N GLY A 25 22.25 20.50 -18.53
CA GLY A 25 21.56 21.80 -18.56
C GLY A 25 20.11 21.76 -18.05
N MET A 26 19.64 20.63 -17.53
CA MET A 26 18.33 20.56 -16.91
C MET A 26 18.33 21.27 -15.55
N ALA A 27 17.39 22.20 -15.35
CA ALA A 27 17.21 22.84 -14.06
C ALA A 27 16.82 21.78 -13.00
N PRO A 28 17.26 21.93 -11.73
CA PRO A 28 16.81 21.05 -10.65
C PRO A 28 15.27 20.99 -10.62
N MET A 29 14.73 19.79 -10.59
CA MET A 29 13.29 19.62 -10.40
C MET A 29 12.90 20.24 -9.06
N PRO A 30 11.81 21.02 -9.01
CA PRO A 30 11.32 21.54 -7.73
C PRO A 30 11.04 20.38 -6.81
N THR A 31 11.67 20.38 -5.66
CA THR A 31 11.34 19.45 -4.56
C THR A 31 9.91 19.73 -4.15
N ARG A 32 9.06 18.73 -4.23
CA ARG A 32 7.70 18.85 -3.69
C ARG A 32 7.85 18.87 -2.18
N GLU A 33 7.73 20.05 -1.58
CA GLU A 33 7.60 20.16 -0.14
C GLU A 33 6.26 19.48 0.24
N CYS A 34 6.34 18.41 1.00
CA CYS A 34 5.17 17.77 1.58
C CYS A 34 4.98 18.38 2.97
N ASP A 35 3.87 19.06 3.19
CA ASP A 35 3.53 19.66 4.49
C ASP A 35 3.21 18.60 5.58
N ILE A 36 3.18 17.32 5.20
CA ILE A 36 2.89 16.19 6.10
C ILE A 36 4.06 15.21 6.12
N THR A 37 4.33 14.64 7.28
CA THR A 37 5.33 13.59 7.41
C THR A 37 4.85 12.27 6.77
N CYS A 38 5.80 11.38 6.43
CA CYS A 38 5.45 10.04 5.93
C CYS A 38 4.59 9.27 6.95
N ALA A 39 4.89 9.41 8.26
CA ALA A 39 4.14 8.80 9.34
C ALA A 39 2.68 9.28 9.36
N ASP A 40 2.46 10.60 9.30
CA ASP A 40 1.11 11.17 9.25
C ASP A 40 0.34 10.70 8.01
N ALA A 41 1.02 10.56 6.87
CA ALA A 41 0.40 10.06 5.65
C ALA A 41 -0.05 8.59 5.81
N VAL A 42 0.78 7.74 6.42
CA VAL A 42 0.41 6.34 6.73
C VAL A 42 -0.75 6.29 7.71
N GLU A 43 -0.73 7.11 8.78
CA GLU A 43 -1.83 7.18 9.74
C GLU A 43 -3.18 7.55 9.08
N ARG A 44 -3.18 8.53 8.17
CA ARG A 44 -4.40 8.94 7.44
C ARG A 44 -4.93 7.81 6.57
N ILE A 45 -4.05 7.11 5.84
CA ILE A 45 -4.40 5.94 5.04
C ILE A 45 -5.04 4.88 5.93
N PHE A 46 -4.39 4.59 7.03
CA PHE A 46 -4.80 3.57 7.97
C PHE A 46 -6.16 3.89 8.62
N PHE A 47 -6.33 5.13 9.10
CA PHE A 47 -7.60 5.59 9.64
C PHE A 47 -8.73 5.53 8.62
N GLY A 48 -8.47 5.92 7.36
CA GLY A 48 -9.42 5.80 6.27
C GLY A 48 -9.84 4.36 6.00
N LEU A 49 -8.91 3.41 6.02
CA LEU A 49 -9.19 1.99 5.85
C LEU A 49 -10.00 1.42 7.02
N GLN A 50 -9.69 1.80 8.26
CA GLN A 50 -10.49 1.42 9.43
C GLN A 50 -11.92 1.96 9.34
N GLY A 51 -12.12 3.17 8.82
CA GLY A 51 -13.44 3.73 8.53
C GLY A 51 -14.30 2.87 7.59
N THR A 52 -13.68 2.01 6.76
CA THR A 52 -14.39 1.02 5.93
C THR A 52 -14.75 -0.28 6.66
N GLY A 53 -14.44 -0.39 7.94
CA GLY A 53 -14.69 -1.56 8.79
C GLY A 53 -13.52 -2.55 8.88
N LEU A 54 -12.32 -2.19 8.38
CA LEU A 54 -11.11 -2.98 8.58
C LEU A 54 -10.75 -3.00 10.06
N LYS A 55 -10.55 -4.20 10.60
CA LYS A 55 -10.03 -4.39 11.95
C LYS A 55 -8.52 -4.49 11.91
N VAL A 56 -7.84 -3.88 12.89
CA VAL A 56 -6.40 -4.04 13.03
C VAL A 56 -6.07 -4.34 14.48
N ASN A 57 -5.35 -5.42 14.69
CA ASN A 57 -4.94 -5.88 16.00
C ASN A 57 -3.41 -5.95 16.08
N PHE A 58 -2.88 -5.40 17.16
CA PHE A 58 -1.45 -5.43 17.47
C PHE A 58 -1.18 -6.47 18.55
N GLY A 59 -0.13 -7.29 18.36
CA GLY A 59 0.28 -8.29 19.34
C GLY A 59 1.70 -8.79 19.09
N GLN A 60 2.47 -9.00 20.17
CA GLN A 60 3.90 -9.36 20.11
C GLN A 60 4.16 -10.65 19.34
N ASP A 61 3.27 -11.63 19.43
CA ASP A 61 3.42 -12.94 18.78
C ASP A 61 2.78 -13.00 17.38
N PHE A 62 2.31 -11.86 16.85
CA PHE A 62 1.68 -11.85 15.55
C PHE A 62 2.71 -11.88 14.42
N GLN A 63 2.38 -12.65 13.37
CA GLN A 63 3.02 -12.47 12.06
C GLN A 63 2.16 -11.49 11.26
N PRO A 64 2.77 -10.51 10.58
CA PRO A 64 2.03 -9.61 9.72
C PRO A 64 1.17 -10.42 8.74
N THR A 65 -0.15 -10.25 8.80
CA THR A 65 -1.07 -11.03 7.96
C THR A 65 -2.44 -10.38 7.93
N TYR A 66 -3.01 -10.29 6.73
CA TYR A 66 -4.42 -9.98 6.54
C TYR A 66 -5.26 -11.25 6.51
N TYR A 67 -6.37 -11.28 7.26
CA TYR A 67 -7.34 -12.37 7.33
C TYR A 67 -8.64 -11.97 6.60
N PRO A 68 -8.87 -12.45 5.36
CA PRO A 68 -10.04 -12.03 4.56
C PRO A 68 -11.39 -12.38 5.19
N ARG A 69 -11.49 -13.51 5.90
CA ARG A 69 -12.76 -13.96 6.50
C ARG A 69 -13.26 -13.10 7.65
N THR A 70 -12.34 -12.53 8.42
CA THR A 70 -12.65 -11.68 9.58
C THR A 70 -12.48 -10.20 9.29
N ASP A 71 -11.96 -9.88 8.09
CA ASP A 71 -11.59 -8.54 7.66
C ASP A 71 -10.66 -7.86 8.67
N GLU A 72 -9.55 -8.54 8.97
CA GLU A 72 -8.65 -8.21 10.06
C GLU A 72 -7.20 -8.28 9.61
N VAL A 73 -6.43 -7.24 9.91
CA VAL A 73 -4.97 -7.26 9.86
C VAL A 73 -4.44 -7.54 11.26
N ARG A 74 -3.54 -8.51 11.39
CA ARG A 74 -2.73 -8.75 12.59
C ARG A 74 -1.30 -8.40 12.29
N ILE A 75 -0.69 -7.62 13.17
CA ILE A 75 0.66 -7.12 12.98
C ILE A 75 1.34 -6.94 14.34
N PRO A 76 2.65 -7.20 14.48
CA PRO A 76 3.41 -6.83 15.68
C PRO A 76 3.38 -5.32 15.90
N PRO A 77 3.60 -4.85 17.14
CA PRO A 77 3.77 -3.42 17.40
C PRO A 77 5.05 -2.90 16.72
N ALA A 78 5.08 -1.61 16.41
CA ALA A 78 6.20 -0.97 15.71
C ALA A 78 7.56 -1.20 16.38
N SER A 79 7.59 -1.38 17.71
CA SER A 79 8.81 -1.68 18.49
C SER A 79 9.47 -3.03 18.15
N GLU A 80 8.78 -3.92 17.45
CA GLU A 80 9.31 -5.23 17.03
C GLU A 80 9.89 -5.22 15.62
N PHE A 81 9.79 -4.10 14.92
CA PHE A 81 10.39 -3.93 13.62
C PHE A 81 11.78 -3.31 13.69
N SER A 82 12.60 -3.55 12.68
CA SER A 82 13.96 -3.02 12.60
C SER A 82 13.98 -1.50 12.47
N SER A 83 12.92 -0.93 11.91
CA SER A 83 12.71 0.52 11.79
C SER A 83 11.23 0.85 11.66
N LEU A 84 10.89 2.12 11.82
CA LEU A 84 9.53 2.61 11.61
C LEU A 84 9.12 2.50 10.13
N GLU A 85 10.07 2.65 9.23
CA GLU A 85 9.87 2.46 7.79
C GLU A 85 9.47 1.03 7.47
N ASP A 86 10.13 0.03 8.09
CA ASP A 86 9.76 -1.39 7.96
C ASP A 86 8.33 -1.66 8.43
N PHE A 87 7.97 -1.11 9.60
CA PHE A 87 6.61 -1.22 10.13
C PHE A 87 5.59 -0.60 9.17
N HIS A 88 5.83 0.62 8.69
CA HIS A 88 4.93 1.33 7.78
C HIS A 88 4.81 0.61 6.44
N ALA A 89 5.91 0.13 5.87
CA ALA A 89 5.89 -0.62 4.62
C ALA A 89 5.10 -1.92 4.74
N THR A 90 5.27 -2.65 5.85
CA THR A 90 4.50 -3.87 6.15
C THR A 90 3.02 -3.55 6.35
N LEU A 91 2.70 -2.48 7.06
CA LEU A 91 1.31 -2.04 7.26
C LEU A 91 0.64 -1.66 5.93
N LEU A 92 1.36 -0.99 5.03
CA LEU A 92 0.87 -0.69 3.68
C LEU A 92 0.66 -1.97 2.86
N HIS A 93 1.53 -2.96 2.97
CA HIS A 93 1.37 -4.26 2.31
C HIS A 93 0.08 -4.97 2.77
N GLU A 94 -0.12 -5.12 4.06
CA GLU A 94 -1.27 -5.84 4.62
C GLU A 94 -2.59 -5.06 4.47
N ALA A 95 -2.59 -3.77 4.83
CA ALA A 95 -3.80 -2.98 4.88
C ALA A 95 -4.15 -2.33 3.53
N ALA A 96 -3.21 -1.69 2.84
CA ALA A 96 -3.48 -1.09 1.54
C ALA A 96 -3.40 -2.13 0.41
N GLY A 97 -2.45 -3.05 0.45
CA GLY A 97 -2.32 -4.14 -0.50
C GLY A 97 -3.46 -5.14 -0.37
N HIS A 98 -3.40 -6.01 0.61
CA HIS A 98 -4.33 -7.14 0.74
C HIS A 98 -5.75 -6.71 1.14
N ALA A 99 -5.90 -5.97 2.25
CA ALA A 99 -7.23 -5.72 2.79
C ALA A 99 -8.15 -4.92 1.85
N THR A 100 -7.60 -4.11 0.95
CA THR A 100 -8.40 -3.43 -0.08
C THR A 100 -9.13 -4.39 -1.03
N GLY A 101 -8.68 -5.64 -1.14
CA GLY A 101 -9.35 -6.69 -1.91
C GLY A 101 -10.66 -7.20 -1.32
N HIS A 102 -10.97 -6.90 -0.07
CA HIS A 102 -12.18 -7.35 0.59
C HIS A 102 -13.47 -6.87 -0.14
N PRO A 103 -14.57 -7.66 -0.12
CA PRO A 103 -15.85 -7.29 -0.76
C PRO A 103 -16.43 -5.94 -0.34
N LYS A 104 -16.15 -5.48 0.88
CA LYS A 104 -16.55 -4.13 1.34
C LYS A 104 -15.79 -2.98 0.67
N ARG A 105 -14.70 -3.26 -0.03
CA ARG A 105 -13.82 -2.28 -0.67
C ARG A 105 -13.78 -2.51 -2.17
N LEU A 106 -12.70 -3.03 -2.72
CA LEU A 106 -12.54 -3.20 -4.17
C LEU A 106 -12.97 -4.58 -4.69
N ALA A 107 -13.39 -5.48 -3.81
CA ALA A 107 -13.96 -6.79 -4.13
C ALA A 107 -13.12 -7.61 -5.14
N ARG A 108 -11.80 -7.71 -4.90
CA ARG A 108 -10.93 -8.51 -5.77
C ARG A 108 -11.24 -9.99 -5.63
N LEU A 109 -11.04 -10.72 -6.72
CA LEU A 109 -11.21 -12.16 -6.75
C LEU A 109 -10.04 -12.87 -6.04
N HIS A 110 -10.30 -14.08 -5.55
CA HIS A 110 -9.29 -14.99 -5.00
C HIS A 110 -8.55 -14.52 -3.75
N MET A 111 -9.18 -13.67 -2.94
CA MET A 111 -8.61 -13.20 -1.66
C MET A 111 -8.36 -14.33 -0.65
N ASP A 112 -8.98 -15.49 -0.82
CA ASP A 112 -8.84 -16.70 -0.01
C ASP A 112 -8.02 -17.79 -0.72
N ALA A 113 -7.23 -17.41 -1.74
CA ALA A 113 -6.41 -18.33 -2.48
C ALA A 113 -5.42 -19.09 -1.56
N ARG A 114 -5.23 -20.37 -1.89
CA ARG A 114 -4.34 -21.23 -1.11
C ARG A 114 -2.89 -20.76 -1.24
N PHE A 115 -2.17 -20.71 -0.12
CA PHE A 115 -0.74 -20.41 -0.09
C PHE A 115 0.03 -21.23 -1.12
N GLY A 116 0.86 -20.56 -1.91
CA GLY A 116 1.68 -21.17 -2.98
C GLY A 116 0.92 -21.45 -4.28
N SER A 117 -0.39 -21.13 -4.39
CA SER A 117 -1.11 -21.20 -5.66
C SER A 117 -0.75 -20.04 -6.60
N PRO A 118 -0.99 -20.16 -7.91
CA PRO A 118 -0.79 -19.05 -8.86
C PRO A 118 -1.65 -17.82 -8.52
N GLU A 119 -2.85 -18.03 -8.00
CA GLU A 119 -3.78 -16.96 -7.57
C GLU A 119 -3.21 -16.22 -6.36
N TYR A 120 -2.66 -16.95 -5.39
CA TYR A 120 -1.96 -16.39 -4.24
C TYR A 120 -0.76 -15.54 -4.70
N ALA A 121 0.09 -16.08 -5.58
CA ALA A 121 1.25 -15.36 -6.09
C ALA A 121 0.88 -14.05 -6.82
N ARG A 122 -0.27 -14.03 -7.52
CA ARG A 122 -0.77 -12.80 -8.17
C ARG A 122 -1.26 -11.76 -7.16
N GLU A 123 -1.90 -12.20 -6.07
CA GLU A 123 -2.36 -11.29 -5.03
C GLU A 123 -1.17 -10.72 -4.24
N GLU A 124 -0.17 -11.53 -3.92
CA GLU A 124 1.09 -11.07 -3.33
C GLU A 124 1.79 -10.04 -4.22
N LEU A 125 1.88 -10.30 -5.53
CA LEU A 125 2.47 -9.34 -6.47
C LEU A 125 1.74 -7.99 -6.42
N ARG A 126 0.40 -7.98 -6.35
CA ARG A 126 -0.39 -6.75 -6.21
C ARG A 126 -0.09 -6.06 -4.88
N ALA A 127 -0.14 -6.77 -3.77
CA ALA A 127 0.12 -6.19 -2.45
C ALA A 127 1.51 -5.53 -2.37
N GLU A 128 2.52 -6.17 -2.96
CA GLU A 128 3.88 -5.64 -3.04
C GLU A 128 3.99 -4.39 -3.91
N LEU A 129 3.38 -4.41 -5.08
CA LEU A 129 3.39 -3.25 -5.98
C LEU A 129 2.64 -2.07 -5.34
N VAL A 130 1.48 -2.30 -4.71
CA VAL A 130 0.74 -1.27 -3.97
C VAL A 130 1.59 -0.66 -2.86
N SER A 131 2.22 -1.51 -2.02
CA SER A 131 3.10 -1.03 -0.96
C SER A 131 4.22 -0.16 -1.52
N SER A 132 4.90 -0.62 -2.57
CA SER A 132 5.99 0.12 -3.22
C SER A 132 5.52 1.43 -3.85
N MET A 133 4.38 1.44 -4.55
CA MET A 133 3.82 2.65 -5.16
C MET A 133 3.39 3.66 -4.10
N MET A 134 2.72 3.21 -3.04
CA MET A 134 2.31 4.09 -1.93
C MET A 134 3.51 4.67 -1.19
N GLN A 135 4.56 3.88 -0.94
CA GLN A 135 5.82 4.41 -0.39
C GLN A 135 6.37 5.55 -1.25
N GLY A 136 6.39 5.37 -2.59
CA GLY A 136 6.81 6.44 -3.52
C GLY A 136 5.92 7.69 -3.46
N VAL A 137 4.60 7.51 -3.34
CA VAL A 137 3.63 8.63 -3.27
C VAL A 137 3.79 9.45 -2.00
N ILE A 138 4.00 8.79 -0.85
CA ILE A 138 4.13 9.46 0.46
C ILE A 138 5.58 9.83 0.82
N GLY A 139 6.55 9.46 -0.04
CA GLY A 139 7.98 9.74 0.21
C GLY A 139 8.60 8.86 1.30
N LEU A 140 8.02 7.69 1.60
CA LEU A 140 8.58 6.74 2.55
C LEU A 140 9.80 6.04 1.92
N PRO A 141 10.99 6.08 2.55
CA PRO A 141 12.15 5.39 2.02
C PRO A 141 11.93 3.87 1.97
N PRO A 142 12.49 3.17 0.97
CA PRO A 142 12.43 1.71 0.93
C PRO A 142 13.22 1.12 2.10
N ALA A 143 12.57 0.24 2.86
CA ALA A 143 13.19 -0.43 3.99
C ALA A 143 14.10 -1.59 3.50
N PRO A 144 15.34 -1.72 4.01
CA PRO A 144 16.29 -2.75 3.58
C PRO A 144 15.77 -4.19 3.76
N THR A 145 15.02 -4.45 4.83
CA THR A 145 14.42 -5.75 5.13
C THR A 145 13.35 -6.14 4.10
N MET A 146 12.58 -5.17 3.62
CA MET A 146 11.59 -5.38 2.56
C MET A 146 12.25 -5.86 1.27
N ILE A 147 13.40 -5.31 0.88
CA ILE A 147 14.13 -5.73 -0.32
C ILE A 147 14.50 -7.22 -0.24
N ALA A 148 14.93 -7.70 0.93
CA ALA A 148 15.26 -9.10 1.13
C ALA A 148 14.01 -10.02 1.08
N GLN A 149 12.88 -9.57 1.61
CA GLN A 149 11.61 -10.30 1.55
C GLN A 149 11.07 -10.36 0.11
N HIS A 150 11.11 -9.25 -0.62
CA HIS A 150 10.75 -9.21 -2.05
C HIS A 150 11.57 -10.22 -2.87
N ALA A 151 12.88 -10.34 -2.57
CA ALA A 151 13.72 -11.31 -3.25
C ALA A 151 13.25 -12.76 -3.08
N ALA A 152 12.67 -13.13 -1.94
CA ALA A 152 12.12 -14.46 -1.71
C ALA A 152 10.90 -14.77 -2.57
N TYR A 153 10.06 -13.77 -2.87
CA TYR A 153 8.88 -13.93 -3.73
C TYR A 153 9.16 -13.80 -5.22
N LEU A 154 10.30 -13.22 -5.61
CA LEU A 154 10.67 -13.02 -7.02
C LEU A 154 10.61 -14.30 -7.85
N ALA A 155 10.99 -15.45 -7.29
CA ALA A 155 10.98 -16.71 -8.00
C ALA A 155 9.55 -17.15 -8.37
N SER A 156 8.58 -16.97 -7.46
CA SER A 156 7.17 -17.31 -7.71
C SER A 156 6.52 -16.32 -8.69
N TRP A 157 6.84 -15.04 -8.58
CA TRP A 157 6.36 -14.01 -9.53
C TRP A 157 6.93 -14.24 -10.94
N LEU A 158 8.22 -14.52 -11.06
CA LEU A 158 8.83 -14.85 -12.34
C LEU A 158 8.18 -16.08 -12.98
N GLN A 159 7.79 -17.08 -12.18
CA GLN A 159 7.09 -18.25 -12.70
C GLN A 159 5.67 -17.89 -13.16
N ALA A 160 4.92 -17.09 -12.42
CA ALA A 160 3.61 -16.58 -12.84
C ALA A 160 3.71 -15.77 -14.13
N LEU A 161 4.70 -14.86 -14.23
CA LEU A 161 4.95 -14.02 -15.41
C LEU A 161 5.48 -14.80 -16.63
N LYS A 162 6.14 -15.94 -16.44
CA LYS A 162 6.51 -16.83 -17.56
C LYS A 162 5.28 -17.43 -18.25
N HIS A 163 4.22 -17.71 -17.48
CA HIS A 163 2.97 -18.25 -18.03
C HIS A 163 2.10 -17.14 -18.65
N ASP A 164 2.12 -15.95 -18.10
CA ASP A 164 1.39 -14.78 -18.60
C ASP A 164 2.18 -13.49 -18.43
N LYS A 165 2.88 -13.08 -19.46
CA LYS A 165 3.69 -11.85 -19.47
C LYS A 165 2.87 -10.58 -19.33
N THR A 166 1.55 -10.64 -19.55
CA THR A 166 0.67 -9.48 -19.43
C THR A 166 0.20 -9.25 -17.99
N GLU A 167 0.43 -10.21 -17.09
CA GLU A 167 -0.01 -10.11 -15.69
C GLU A 167 0.59 -8.90 -14.96
N ILE A 168 1.85 -8.55 -15.24
CA ILE A 168 2.48 -7.36 -14.65
C ILE A 168 1.71 -6.07 -14.97
N PHE A 169 1.19 -5.95 -16.19
CA PHE A 169 0.42 -4.77 -16.59
C PHE A 169 -0.98 -4.75 -15.98
N ARG A 170 -1.58 -5.95 -15.79
CA ARG A 170 -2.87 -6.06 -15.06
C ARG A 170 -2.66 -5.73 -13.59
N ALA A 171 -1.63 -6.27 -12.97
CA ALA A 171 -1.27 -5.94 -11.60
C ALA A 171 -1.07 -4.43 -11.45
N ALA A 172 -0.21 -3.81 -12.27
CA ALA A 172 0.04 -2.37 -12.21
C ALA A 172 -1.24 -1.53 -12.44
N ALA A 173 -2.17 -1.96 -13.30
CA ALA A 173 -3.43 -1.27 -13.51
C ALA A 173 -4.40 -1.43 -12.32
N ASP A 174 -4.37 -2.58 -11.64
CA ASP A 174 -5.12 -2.79 -10.41
C ASP A 174 -4.51 -1.98 -9.26
N ASP A 175 -3.19 -1.93 -9.19
CA ASP A 175 -2.45 -1.16 -8.17
C ASP A 175 -2.73 0.33 -8.27
N GLN A 176 -2.81 0.88 -9.48
CA GLN A 176 -3.20 2.28 -9.65
C GLN A 176 -4.60 2.54 -9.07
N LYS A 177 -5.59 1.65 -9.31
CA LYS A 177 -6.94 1.77 -8.74
C LYS A 177 -6.91 1.67 -7.21
N ILE A 178 -6.07 0.80 -6.67
CA ILE A 178 -5.91 0.64 -5.22
C ILE A 178 -5.29 1.91 -4.62
N CYS A 179 -4.23 2.43 -5.23
CA CYS A 179 -3.57 3.66 -4.77
C CYS A 179 -4.52 4.87 -4.83
N ASP A 180 -5.30 5.00 -5.90
CA ASP A 180 -6.31 6.06 -6.04
C ASP A 180 -7.39 5.94 -4.94
N TYR A 181 -7.87 4.72 -4.70
CA TYR A 181 -8.88 4.43 -3.67
C TYR A 181 -8.35 4.76 -2.26
N VAL A 182 -7.17 4.29 -1.92
CA VAL A 182 -6.54 4.50 -0.61
C VAL A 182 -6.22 5.98 -0.40
N SER A 183 -5.71 6.67 -1.42
CA SER A 183 -5.45 8.11 -1.36
C SER A 183 -6.73 8.92 -1.12
N LYS A 184 -7.83 8.53 -1.76
CA LYS A 184 -9.14 9.15 -1.53
C LYS A 184 -9.60 8.95 -0.09
N LEU A 185 -9.49 7.73 0.44
CA LEU A 185 -9.85 7.45 1.83
C LEU A 185 -9.01 8.28 2.82
N ALA A 186 -7.72 8.46 2.55
CA ALA A 186 -6.85 9.26 3.40
C ALA A 186 -7.26 10.75 3.44
N VAL A 187 -7.69 11.30 2.30
CA VAL A 187 -8.23 12.68 2.23
C VAL A 187 -9.55 12.79 2.98
N GLU A 188 -10.48 11.85 2.78
CA GLU A 188 -11.78 11.82 3.46
C GLU A 188 -11.61 11.70 4.98
N ALA A 189 -10.67 10.86 5.42
CA ALA A 189 -10.33 10.67 6.82
C ALA A 189 -9.81 11.97 7.47
N GLN A 190 -8.96 12.72 6.78
CA GLN A 190 -8.47 14.02 7.27
C GLN A 190 -9.60 15.03 7.40
N LEU A 191 -10.45 15.14 6.38
CA LEU A 191 -11.61 16.05 6.42
C LEU A 191 -12.58 15.71 7.57
N PHE A 192 -12.69 14.45 7.93
CA PHE A 192 -13.51 14.02 9.07
C PHE A 192 -12.87 14.46 10.38
N ARG A 193 -11.57 14.24 10.57
CA ARG A 193 -10.82 14.67 11.78
C ARG A 193 -10.89 16.19 11.97
N ASP A 194 -10.65 16.95 10.90
CA ASP A 194 -10.70 18.42 10.94
C ASP A 194 -12.09 18.95 11.37
N ARG A 195 -13.17 18.24 10.98
CA ARG A 195 -14.54 18.57 11.40
C ARG A 195 -14.80 18.24 12.88
N GLU A 196 -14.30 17.10 13.36
CA GLU A 196 -14.43 16.74 14.77
C GLU A 196 -13.66 17.69 15.67
N GLU A 197 -12.42 18.06 15.31
CA GLU A 197 -11.62 19.05 16.04
C GLU A 197 -12.27 20.44 16.06
N ALA A 198 -13.01 20.80 15.02
CA ALA A 198 -13.74 22.06 14.93
C ALA A 198 -15.07 22.05 15.72
N SER A 199 -15.60 20.88 16.09
CA SER A 199 -16.94 20.74 16.68
C SER A 199 -16.98 20.48 18.19
N ASP A 200 -15.92 19.91 18.81
CA ASP A 200 -15.78 19.76 20.29
C ASP A 200 -14.41 19.12 20.65
N PRO A 201 -13.87 19.33 21.88
CA PRO A 201 -12.65 18.65 22.33
C PRO A 201 -12.96 17.15 22.53
N VAL A 202 -12.33 16.32 21.71
CA VAL A 202 -12.54 14.85 21.63
C VAL A 202 -12.22 14.15 22.96
N PRO A 203 -13.05 13.20 23.44
CA PRO A 203 -12.71 12.35 24.56
C PRO A 203 -11.49 11.44 24.28
N GLU A 204 -10.74 11.16 25.29
CA GLU A 204 -9.44 10.51 25.46
C GLU A 204 -9.17 9.20 24.68
N MET A 205 -10.08 8.69 23.87
CA MET A 205 -9.93 7.40 23.14
C MET A 205 -9.00 7.46 21.92
N VAL A 206 -8.61 8.67 21.48
CA VAL A 206 -7.68 8.89 20.35
C VAL A 206 -6.21 8.87 20.79
N VAL A 207 -5.93 8.79 22.09
CA VAL A 207 -4.58 8.88 22.68
C VAL A 207 -3.72 7.62 22.42
N MET A 208 -4.31 6.50 22.03
CA MET A 208 -3.49 5.29 21.74
C MET A 208 -2.60 5.39 20.49
N ALA A 209 -2.95 6.22 19.54
CA ALA A 209 -2.10 6.46 18.37
C ALA A 209 -0.92 7.43 18.71
N ARG A 210 -1.10 8.34 19.65
CA ARG A 210 -0.05 9.28 20.09
C ARG A 210 1.01 8.65 21.01
N ALA A 211 0.74 7.51 21.61
CA ALA A 211 1.71 6.80 22.47
C ALA A 211 2.91 6.21 21.69
N ILE A 212 2.87 6.22 20.36
CA ILE A 212 3.98 5.75 19.51
C ILE A 212 5.04 6.85 19.28
N HIS A 213 4.78 8.11 19.65
CA HIS A 213 5.57 9.27 19.17
C HIS A 213 6.39 10.03 20.23
N HIS A 214 6.60 9.52 21.46
CA HIS A 214 7.51 10.16 22.40
C HIS A 214 8.63 9.23 22.86
N PRO A 215 9.87 9.43 22.37
CA PRO A 215 11.04 9.02 23.14
C PRO A 215 11.15 9.96 24.34
N THR A 216 10.99 9.43 25.54
CA THR A 216 11.42 10.11 26.77
C THR A 216 12.95 10.24 26.77
N PRO A 217 13.49 11.35 27.33
CA PRO A 217 14.91 11.70 27.29
C PRO A 217 15.80 10.72 28.03
#